data_1add9c778020969cf4d0d3d76fe3fa9e
#
_entry.id   1add9c778020969cf4d0d3d76fe3fa9e
#
_cell.length_a   1.000
_cell.length_b   1.000
_cell.length_c   1.000
_cell.angle_alpha   90.00
_cell.angle_beta   90.00
_cell.angle_gamma   90.00
#
_symmetry.space_group_name_H-M   'P 1'
#
loop_
_entity.id
_entity.type
_entity.pdbx_description
1 polymer ?
#
loop_
_entity_poly.entity_id
_entity_poly.type
_entity_poly.pdbx_seq_one_letter_code
_entity_poly.pdbx_strand_id
1 'polypeptide(L)'
;MRKKLKETTALVRQYYQIQNHRIAFGNQIKALKEAKIKSNPLQGYCDTLYAMEKDIANVLAASLKKEEIWNEYLKKVKGIGPVLASGLISLIDIKKARHISSLWKYAGFDVVNGKAPRMQRGQKTTWNPLMRTICWKVAKSFLMVKSPYAKFYEKRKKYEQRKHKDLTKMHIHNRALRFMIKRFLSDLWLEWRTLANLPISAPYVIDKLGHAYSEKETLLKVKKKRNSH
;
A
#
# COMPACT_ATOMS: atom_id res chain seq x y z
N MET A 1 -15.34 -0.48 17.70
CA MET A 1 -14.15 -0.46 16.82
C MET A 1 -14.32 -1.28 15.54
N ARG A 2 -14.58 -2.60 15.56
CA ARG A 2 -14.72 -3.44 14.33
C ARG A 2 -15.81 -2.98 13.34
N LYS A 3 -16.95 -2.45 13.80
CA LYS A 3 -18.04 -1.98 12.91
C LYS A 3 -17.58 -0.77 12.09
N LYS A 4 -16.96 0.22 12.73
CA LYS A 4 -16.40 1.42 12.06
C LYS A 4 -15.32 1.08 11.02
N LEU A 5 -14.43 0.12 11.32
CA LEU A 5 -13.40 -0.32 10.36
C LEU A 5 -14.02 -0.99 9.12
N LYS A 6 -15.13 -1.74 9.27
CA LYS A 6 -15.85 -2.32 8.13
C LYS A 6 -16.47 -1.25 7.24
N GLU A 7 -17.07 -0.22 7.83
CA GLU A 7 -17.63 0.92 7.11
C GLU A 7 -16.54 1.69 6.34
N THR A 8 -15.43 2.03 6.99
CA THR A 8 -14.28 2.67 6.33
C THR A 8 -13.75 1.82 5.16
N THR A 9 -13.65 0.50 5.34
CA THR A 9 -13.26 -0.42 4.25
C THR A 9 -14.25 -0.38 3.09
N ALA A 10 -15.55 -0.32 3.37
CA ALA A 10 -16.59 -0.21 2.35
C ALA A 10 -16.48 1.11 1.58
N LEU A 11 -16.31 2.24 2.28
CA LEU A 11 -16.11 3.56 1.66
C LEU A 11 -14.85 3.58 0.75
N VAL A 12 -13.75 3.00 1.19
CA VAL A 12 -12.53 2.89 0.37
C VAL A 12 -12.79 2.06 -0.89
N ARG A 13 -13.57 0.99 -0.83
CA ARG A 13 -13.94 0.20 -2.01
C ARG A 13 -14.80 1.01 -2.96
N GLN A 14 -15.83 1.71 -2.44
CA GLN A 14 -16.70 2.55 -3.25
C GLN A 14 -15.93 3.68 -3.92
N TYR A 15 -15.04 4.36 -3.20
CA TYR A 15 -14.15 5.36 -3.77
C TYR A 15 -13.44 4.84 -5.03
N TYR A 16 -12.82 3.66 -4.97
CA TYR A 16 -12.10 3.12 -6.11
C TYR A 16 -13.01 2.60 -7.23
N GLN A 17 -14.22 2.16 -6.93
CA GLN A 17 -15.20 1.80 -7.96
C GLN A 17 -15.67 3.03 -8.73
N ILE A 18 -16.05 4.10 -8.02
CA ILE A 18 -16.43 5.38 -8.61
C ILE A 18 -15.29 5.96 -9.44
N GLN A 19 -14.07 5.93 -8.92
CA GLN A 19 -12.87 6.36 -9.67
C GLN A 19 -12.68 5.58 -10.97
N ASN A 20 -12.85 4.26 -10.95
CA ASN A 20 -12.75 3.44 -12.15
C ASN A 20 -13.83 3.81 -13.18
N HIS A 21 -15.08 4.02 -12.76
CA HIS A 21 -16.16 4.48 -13.64
C HIS A 21 -15.83 5.85 -14.24
N ARG A 22 -15.42 6.82 -13.41
CA ARG A 22 -15.01 8.13 -13.90
C ARG A 22 -13.89 8.06 -14.94
N ILE A 23 -12.87 7.21 -14.70
CA ILE A 23 -11.77 7.00 -15.67
C ILE A 23 -12.32 6.40 -16.98
N ALA A 24 -13.24 5.44 -16.90
CA ALA A 24 -13.87 4.84 -18.07
C ALA A 24 -14.66 5.89 -18.87
N PHE A 25 -15.49 6.72 -18.22
CA PHE A 25 -16.18 7.83 -18.88
C PHE A 25 -15.20 8.82 -19.50
N GLY A 26 -14.12 9.20 -18.79
CA GLY A 26 -13.09 10.09 -19.31
C GLY A 26 -12.42 9.54 -20.58
N ASN A 27 -12.14 8.24 -20.65
CA ASN A 27 -11.59 7.59 -21.83
C ASN A 27 -12.58 7.60 -22.99
N GLN A 28 -13.88 7.35 -22.74
CA GLN A 28 -14.93 7.44 -23.77
C GLN A 28 -15.08 8.86 -24.30
N ILE A 29 -15.10 9.86 -23.42
CA ILE A 29 -15.17 11.28 -23.82
C ILE A 29 -13.97 11.63 -24.70
N LYS A 30 -12.77 11.16 -24.35
CA LYS A 30 -11.58 11.39 -25.16
C LYS A 30 -11.72 10.78 -26.56
N ALA A 31 -12.16 9.52 -26.67
CA ALA A 31 -12.38 8.86 -27.95
C ALA A 31 -13.42 9.57 -28.81
N LEU A 32 -14.53 10.03 -28.21
CA LEU A 32 -15.55 10.81 -28.91
C LEU A 32 -15.02 12.16 -29.41
N LYS A 33 -14.23 12.86 -28.62
CA LYS A 33 -13.57 14.11 -29.03
C LYS A 33 -12.62 13.89 -30.21
N GLU A 34 -11.85 12.80 -30.20
CA GLU A 34 -10.98 12.43 -31.33
C GLU A 34 -11.80 12.13 -32.59
N ALA A 35 -13.01 11.56 -32.47
CA ALA A 35 -13.95 11.36 -33.54
C ALA A 35 -14.79 12.62 -33.89
N LYS A 36 -14.49 13.80 -33.29
CA LYS A 36 -15.23 15.07 -33.49
C LYS A 36 -16.71 15.02 -33.06
N ILE A 37 -17.07 14.06 -32.20
CA ILE A 37 -18.42 13.93 -31.64
C ILE A 37 -18.49 14.64 -30.29
N LYS A 38 -19.42 15.56 -30.13
CA LYS A 38 -19.67 16.22 -28.82
C LYS A 38 -20.60 15.34 -27.98
N SER A 39 -20.26 15.14 -26.70
CA SER A 39 -21.08 14.40 -25.76
C SER A 39 -21.15 15.11 -24.41
N ASN A 40 -22.12 16.03 -24.29
CA ASN A 40 -22.37 16.75 -23.04
C ASN A 40 -22.92 15.83 -21.90
N PRO A 41 -23.82 14.84 -22.19
CA PRO A 41 -24.30 13.95 -21.12
C PRO A 41 -23.18 13.15 -20.45
N LEU A 42 -22.24 12.61 -21.22
CA LEU A 42 -21.11 11.84 -20.63
C LEU A 42 -20.21 12.73 -19.77
N GLN A 43 -20.03 14.00 -20.14
CA GLN A 43 -19.27 14.95 -19.31
C GLN A 43 -19.97 15.19 -17.97
N GLY A 44 -21.29 15.41 -17.97
CA GLY A 44 -22.07 15.59 -16.73
C GLY A 44 -21.96 14.39 -15.78
N TYR A 45 -22.03 13.16 -16.30
CA TYR A 45 -21.80 11.95 -15.49
C TYR A 45 -20.38 11.88 -14.94
N CYS A 46 -19.37 12.22 -15.75
CA CYS A 46 -17.98 12.25 -15.31
C CYS A 46 -17.77 13.24 -14.16
N ASP A 47 -18.37 14.42 -14.25
CA ASP A 47 -18.28 15.47 -13.22
C ASP A 47 -19.00 15.06 -11.93
N THR A 48 -20.16 14.41 -12.04
CA THR A 48 -20.89 13.85 -10.90
C THR A 48 -20.05 12.80 -10.16
N LEU A 49 -19.44 11.86 -10.90
CA LEU A 49 -18.56 10.83 -10.32
C LEU A 49 -17.35 11.47 -9.63
N TYR A 50 -16.79 12.53 -10.19
CA TYR A 50 -15.70 13.28 -9.56
C TYR A 50 -16.11 13.96 -8.26
N ALA A 51 -17.31 14.57 -8.20
CA ALA A 51 -17.85 15.12 -6.98
C ALA A 51 -18.02 14.05 -5.90
N MET A 52 -18.60 12.88 -6.26
CA MET A 52 -18.73 11.75 -5.33
C MET A 52 -17.38 11.23 -4.81
N GLU A 53 -16.33 11.15 -5.66
CA GLU A 53 -14.98 10.80 -5.21
C GLU A 53 -14.47 11.79 -4.15
N LYS A 54 -14.67 13.10 -4.36
CA LYS A 54 -14.27 14.14 -3.41
C LYS A 54 -14.99 14.00 -2.07
N ASP A 55 -16.30 13.78 -2.11
CA ASP A 55 -17.11 13.66 -0.89
C ASP A 55 -16.65 12.46 -0.06
N ILE A 56 -16.48 11.30 -0.68
CA ILE A 56 -15.96 10.11 0.03
C ILE A 56 -14.55 10.37 0.57
N ALA A 57 -13.68 11.03 -0.18
CA ALA A 57 -12.34 11.36 0.30
C ALA A 57 -12.37 12.30 1.51
N ASN A 58 -13.30 13.27 1.55
CA ASN A 58 -13.50 14.18 2.69
C ASN A 58 -14.00 13.42 3.93
N VAL A 59 -14.96 12.51 3.77
CA VAL A 59 -15.46 11.66 4.87
C VAL A 59 -14.32 10.79 5.43
N LEU A 60 -13.51 10.17 4.55
CA LEU A 60 -12.35 9.39 4.95
C LEU A 60 -11.32 10.26 5.68
N ALA A 61 -11.01 11.46 5.18
CA ALA A 61 -10.09 12.39 5.81
C ALA A 61 -10.57 12.82 7.21
N ALA A 62 -11.87 13.10 7.36
CA ALA A 62 -12.45 13.43 8.67
C ALA A 62 -12.33 12.26 9.66
N SER A 63 -12.51 11.02 9.21
CA SER A 63 -12.39 9.84 10.06
C SER A 63 -10.97 9.60 10.59
N LEU A 64 -9.94 10.03 9.83
CA LEU A 64 -8.53 9.87 10.18
C LEU A 64 -8.06 10.79 11.30
N LYS A 65 -8.73 11.92 11.54
CA LYS A 65 -8.32 12.89 12.58
C LYS A 65 -8.15 12.25 13.97
N LYS A 66 -8.89 11.17 14.25
CA LYS A 66 -8.85 10.42 15.51
C LYS A 66 -7.86 9.27 15.54
N GLU A 67 -7.17 9.00 14.43
CA GLU A 67 -6.25 7.88 14.31
C GLU A 67 -4.81 8.36 14.58
N GLU A 68 -4.23 7.93 15.69
CA GLU A 68 -2.89 8.33 16.12
C GLU A 68 -1.82 8.00 15.06
N ILE A 69 -1.87 6.80 14.47
CA ILE A 69 -0.93 6.40 13.42
C ILE A 69 -1.00 7.29 12.16
N TRP A 70 -2.15 7.89 11.89
CA TRP A 70 -2.28 8.89 10.84
C TRP A 70 -1.56 10.18 11.22
N ASN A 71 -1.85 10.72 12.40
CA ASN A 71 -1.33 12.01 12.83
C ASN A 71 0.20 11.96 13.02
N GLU A 72 0.71 10.89 13.65
CA GLU A 72 2.12 10.79 14.01
C GLU A 72 3.01 10.28 12.88
N TYR A 73 2.49 9.46 11.97
CA TYR A 73 3.32 8.84 10.94
C TYR A 73 2.79 9.01 9.52
N LEU A 74 1.62 8.45 9.16
CA LEU A 74 1.20 8.33 7.77
C LEU A 74 1.03 9.67 7.08
N LYS A 75 0.53 10.70 7.77
CA LYS A 75 0.37 12.07 7.26
C LYS A 75 1.71 12.70 6.83
N LYS A 76 2.81 12.30 7.47
CA LYS A 76 4.17 12.79 7.20
C LYS A 76 4.84 12.05 6.04
N VAL A 77 4.26 10.93 5.58
CA VAL A 77 4.81 10.12 4.48
C VAL A 77 4.38 10.69 3.14
N LYS A 78 5.32 11.28 2.39
CA LYS A 78 5.07 11.82 1.05
C LYS A 78 4.50 10.74 0.12
N GLY A 79 3.28 10.95 -0.37
CA GLY A 79 2.57 10.03 -1.25
C GLY A 79 1.46 9.22 -0.57
N ILE A 80 1.26 9.38 0.75
CA ILE A 80 0.12 8.80 1.45
C ILE A 80 -0.94 9.87 1.69
N GLY A 81 -1.99 9.83 0.89
CA GLY A 81 -3.18 10.66 1.10
C GLY A 81 -4.25 9.97 1.96
N PRO A 82 -5.33 10.70 2.32
CA PRO A 82 -6.37 10.19 3.22
C PRO A 82 -6.99 8.85 2.78
N VAL A 83 -7.25 8.67 1.50
CA VAL A 83 -7.86 7.43 0.97
C VAL A 83 -6.94 6.22 1.16
N LEU A 84 -5.64 6.38 0.85
CA LEU A 84 -4.65 5.32 1.03
C LEU A 84 -4.44 5.00 2.51
N ALA A 85 -4.35 6.03 3.36
CA ALA A 85 -4.22 5.87 4.81
C ALA A 85 -5.44 5.15 5.40
N SER A 86 -6.65 5.55 5.04
CA SER A 86 -7.90 4.89 5.48
C SER A 86 -7.94 3.43 5.03
N GLY A 87 -7.49 3.13 3.81
CA GLY A 87 -7.36 1.76 3.33
C GLY A 87 -6.40 0.92 4.16
N LEU A 88 -5.22 1.45 4.49
CA LEU A 88 -4.23 0.77 5.33
C LEU A 88 -4.75 0.55 6.75
N ILE A 89 -5.28 1.61 7.39
CA ILE A 89 -5.74 1.57 8.78
C ILE A 89 -6.95 0.65 8.94
N SER A 90 -7.89 0.65 7.99
CA SER A 90 -9.10 -0.17 8.07
C SER A 90 -8.85 -1.66 7.85
N LEU A 91 -7.77 -2.02 7.17
CA LEU A 91 -7.44 -3.41 6.82
C LEU A 91 -6.42 -4.05 7.76
N ILE A 92 -5.55 -3.26 8.39
CA ILE A 92 -4.48 -3.78 9.25
C ILE A 92 -4.98 -3.86 10.70
N ASP A 93 -4.98 -5.07 11.25
CA ASP A 93 -5.11 -5.29 12.69
C ASP A 93 -3.70 -5.43 13.28
N ILE A 94 -3.15 -4.32 13.81
CA ILE A 94 -1.77 -4.27 14.30
C ILE A 94 -1.54 -5.18 15.51
N LYS A 95 -2.59 -5.45 16.29
CA LYS A 95 -2.51 -6.37 17.46
C LYS A 95 -2.30 -7.81 17.00
N LYS A 96 -2.89 -8.21 15.86
CA LYS A 96 -2.70 -9.55 15.26
C LYS A 96 -1.39 -9.67 14.50
N ALA A 97 -0.86 -8.59 13.98
CA ALA A 97 0.41 -8.57 13.26
C ALA A 97 1.60 -8.56 14.23
N ARG A 98 1.79 -9.66 14.98
CA ARG A 98 2.88 -9.79 15.97
C ARG A 98 4.27 -9.65 15.35
N HIS A 99 4.47 -10.19 14.15
CA HIS A 99 5.69 -10.10 13.36
C HIS A 99 5.42 -9.39 12.05
N ILE A 100 6.39 -8.65 11.54
CA ILE A 100 6.26 -7.99 10.23
C ILE A 100 6.00 -8.99 9.09
N SER A 101 6.55 -10.19 9.18
CA SER A 101 6.30 -11.26 8.21
C SER A 101 4.81 -11.65 8.12
N SER A 102 4.07 -11.59 9.22
CA SER A 102 2.62 -11.80 9.24
C SER A 102 1.88 -10.73 8.44
N LEU A 103 2.30 -9.46 8.54
CA LEU A 103 1.74 -8.37 7.74
C LEU A 103 2.08 -8.53 6.26
N TRP A 104 3.32 -8.93 5.92
CA TRP A 104 3.68 -9.22 4.54
C TRP A 104 2.87 -10.36 3.94
N LYS A 105 2.67 -11.46 4.69
CA LYS A 105 1.82 -12.58 4.27
C LYS A 105 0.38 -12.13 4.05
N TYR A 106 -0.17 -11.38 5.00
CA TYR A 106 -1.53 -10.84 4.90
C TYR A 106 -1.71 -9.93 3.66
N ALA A 107 -0.69 -9.16 3.30
CA ALA A 107 -0.69 -8.31 2.10
C ALA A 107 -0.29 -9.05 0.80
N GLY A 108 0.01 -10.35 0.86
CA GLY A 108 0.42 -11.16 -0.30
C GLY A 108 1.83 -10.87 -0.80
N PHE A 109 2.72 -10.46 0.11
CA PHE A 109 4.13 -10.19 -0.19
C PHE A 109 5.09 -11.25 0.41
N ASP A 110 4.58 -12.38 0.85
CA ASP A 110 5.37 -13.56 1.19
C ASP A 110 5.92 -14.26 -0.06
N VAL A 111 6.78 -15.24 0.15
CA VAL A 111 7.33 -16.10 -0.90
C VAL A 111 7.01 -17.54 -0.52
N VAL A 112 6.36 -18.26 -1.41
CA VAL A 112 6.03 -19.67 -1.27
C VAL A 112 6.77 -20.43 -2.36
N ASN A 113 7.61 -21.38 -1.99
CA ASN A 113 8.43 -22.18 -2.93
C ASN A 113 9.19 -21.31 -3.95
N GLY A 114 9.86 -20.24 -3.47
CA GLY A 114 10.63 -19.32 -4.30
C GLY A 114 9.81 -18.38 -5.19
N LYS A 115 8.48 -18.50 -5.19
CA LYS A 115 7.57 -17.72 -6.06
C LYS A 115 6.64 -16.80 -5.25
N ALA A 116 6.29 -15.66 -5.87
CA ALA A 116 5.25 -14.79 -5.32
C ALA A 116 3.88 -15.46 -5.46
N PRO A 117 3.01 -15.40 -4.42
CA PRO A 117 1.68 -15.98 -4.50
C PRO A 117 0.86 -15.31 -5.60
N ARG A 118 0.14 -16.14 -6.38
CA ARG A 118 -0.74 -15.69 -7.47
C ARG A 118 -2.17 -16.14 -7.19
N MET A 119 -3.12 -15.31 -7.62
CA MET A 119 -4.53 -15.70 -7.61
C MET A 119 -4.75 -16.78 -8.65
N GLN A 120 -5.46 -17.85 -8.26
CA GLN A 120 -5.84 -18.95 -9.14
C GLN A 120 -7.37 -19.06 -9.15
N ARG A 121 -7.94 -19.34 -10.33
CA ARG A 121 -9.38 -19.50 -10.52
C ARG A 121 -9.89 -20.65 -9.61
N GLY A 122 -10.98 -20.41 -8.90
CA GLY A 122 -11.60 -21.39 -8.01
C GLY A 122 -10.89 -21.62 -6.66
N GLN A 123 -9.74 -20.98 -6.41
CA GLN A 123 -9.01 -21.13 -5.14
C GLN A 123 -9.13 -19.88 -4.26
N LYS A 124 -9.29 -20.08 -2.95
CA LYS A 124 -9.22 -19.00 -1.96
C LYS A 124 -7.77 -18.54 -1.82
N THR A 125 -7.57 -17.23 -1.80
CA THR A 125 -6.26 -16.65 -1.55
C THR A 125 -5.88 -16.76 -0.07
N THR A 126 -4.59 -16.97 0.21
CA THR A 126 -4.04 -16.96 1.58
C THR A 126 -3.76 -15.55 2.10
N TRP A 127 -3.99 -14.52 1.28
CA TRP A 127 -3.79 -13.11 1.59
C TRP A 127 -5.07 -12.30 1.35
N ASN A 128 -5.09 -11.05 1.83
CA ASN A 128 -6.19 -10.12 1.56
C ASN A 128 -5.97 -9.39 0.22
N PRO A 129 -6.80 -9.65 -0.82
CA PRO A 129 -6.64 -9.04 -2.15
C PRO A 129 -6.78 -7.51 -2.11
N LEU A 130 -7.68 -6.97 -1.28
CA LEU A 130 -7.87 -5.53 -1.15
C LEU A 130 -6.62 -4.88 -0.53
N MET A 131 -6.06 -5.46 0.52
CA MET A 131 -4.81 -4.98 1.12
C MET A 131 -3.68 -4.96 0.10
N ARG A 132 -3.55 -6.02 -0.70
CA ARG A 132 -2.56 -6.07 -1.79
C ARG A 132 -2.78 -4.97 -2.82
N THR A 133 -4.03 -4.72 -3.21
CA THR A 133 -4.38 -3.62 -4.14
C THR A 133 -4.02 -2.26 -3.56
N ILE A 134 -4.35 -1.98 -2.29
CA ILE A 134 -3.97 -0.74 -1.60
C ILE A 134 -2.45 -0.57 -1.60
N CYS A 135 -1.70 -1.62 -1.26
CA CYS A 135 -0.24 -1.58 -1.28
C CYS A 135 0.33 -1.25 -2.67
N TRP A 136 -0.24 -1.80 -3.75
CA TRP A 136 0.17 -1.44 -5.12
C TRP A 136 -0.16 0.01 -5.48
N LYS A 137 -1.30 0.53 -5.01
CA LYS A 137 -1.65 1.95 -5.18
C LYS A 137 -0.69 2.86 -4.40
N VAL A 138 -0.30 2.48 -3.18
CA VAL A 138 0.76 3.16 -2.40
C VAL A 138 2.09 3.15 -3.17
N ALA A 139 2.50 1.99 -3.72
CA ALA A 139 3.73 1.90 -4.49
C ALA A 139 3.72 2.84 -5.71
N LYS A 140 2.61 2.86 -6.44
CA LYS A 140 2.43 3.74 -7.60
C LYS A 140 2.48 5.22 -7.19
N SER A 141 1.82 5.58 -6.10
CA SER A 141 1.86 6.93 -5.54
C SER A 141 3.29 7.34 -5.18
N PHE A 142 4.05 6.49 -4.51
CA PHE A 142 5.45 6.78 -4.15
C PHE A 142 6.33 7.08 -5.36
N LEU A 143 6.16 6.36 -6.45
CA LEU A 143 6.90 6.63 -7.69
C LEU A 143 6.47 7.96 -8.32
N MET A 144 5.16 8.23 -8.38
CA MET A 144 4.62 9.44 -9.00
C MET A 144 5.08 10.71 -8.30
N VAL A 145 5.08 10.72 -6.95
CA VAL A 145 5.47 11.90 -6.17
C VAL A 145 6.95 11.94 -5.81
N LYS A 146 7.74 10.99 -6.31
CA LYS A 146 9.16 10.84 -5.95
C LYS A 146 9.35 10.83 -4.44
N SER A 147 8.62 9.95 -3.75
CA SER A 147 8.75 9.75 -2.31
C SER A 147 10.16 9.27 -1.95
N PRO A 148 10.66 9.50 -0.71
CA PRO A 148 11.91 8.88 -0.24
C PRO A 148 11.95 7.36 -0.42
N TYR A 149 10.79 6.69 -0.40
CA TYR A 149 10.67 5.25 -0.68
C TYR A 149 11.02 4.88 -2.13
N ALA A 150 10.85 5.79 -3.10
CA ALA A 150 11.22 5.55 -4.49
C ALA A 150 12.72 5.20 -4.67
N LYS A 151 13.60 5.71 -3.78
CA LYS A 151 15.04 5.36 -3.78
C LYS A 151 15.26 3.85 -3.57
N PHE A 152 14.44 3.19 -2.74
CA PHE A 152 14.52 1.73 -2.56
C PHE A 152 14.10 0.97 -3.81
N TYR A 153 13.08 1.46 -4.52
CA TYR A 153 12.69 0.91 -5.82
C TYR A 153 13.82 1.01 -6.84
N GLU A 154 14.42 2.19 -7.00
CA GLU A 154 15.49 2.42 -7.98
C GLU A 154 16.71 1.54 -7.68
N LYS A 155 17.16 1.50 -6.42
CA LYS A 155 18.27 0.66 -5.98
C LYS A 155 17.99 -0.82 -6.25
N ARG A 156 16.77 -1.30 -5.92
CA ARG A 156 16.38 -2.68 -6.16
C ARG A 156 16.24 -3.00 -7.63
N LYS A 157 15.70 -2.10 -8.43
CA LYS A 157 15.60 -2.27 -9.89
C LYS A 157 16.96 -2.45 -10.54
N LYS A 158 17.94 -1.59 -10.21
CA LYS A 158 19.33 -1.72 -10.68
C LYS A 158 19.97 -3.04 -10.26
N TYR A 159 19.73 -3.51 -9.03
CA TYR A 159 20.20 -4.80 -8.55
C TYR A 159 19.62 -5.97 -9.36
N GLU A 160 18.28 -5.99 -9.55
CA GLU A 160 17.60 -7.05 -10.30
C GLU A 160 18.06 -7.10 -11.77
N GLN A 161 18.25 -5.94 -12.41
CA GLN A 161 18.76 -5.84 -13.78
C GLN A 161 20.16 -6.44 -13.93
N ARG A 162 21.02 -6.25 -12.93
CA ARG A 162 22.40 -6.80 -12.96
C ARG A 162 22.41 -8.30 -12.69
N LYS A 163 21.60 -8.75 -11.73
CA LYS A 163 21.63 -10.15 -11.26
C LYS A 163 20.84 -11.10 -12.16
N HIS A 164 19.77 -10.64 -12.78
CA HIS A 164 18.81 -11.47 -13.50
C HIS A 164 18.60 -10.94 -14.92
N LYS A 165 19.53 -11.30 -15.82
CA LYS A 165 19.49 -10.89 -17.23
C LYS A 165 18.37 -11.57 -18.03
N ASP A 166 17.87 -12.69 -17.55
CA ASP A 166 16.80 -13.51 -18.11
C ASP A 166 15.39 -12.97 -17.84
N LEU A 167 15.24 -12.07 -16.86
CA LEU A 167 13.93 -11.55 -16.48
C LEU A 167 13.46 -10.41 -17.38
N THR A 168 12.17 -10.43 -17.70
CA THR A 168 11.54 -9.31 -18.45
C THR A 168 11.57 -8.02 -17.64
N LYS A 169 11.53 -6.87 -18.33
CA LYS A 169 11.48 -5.53 -17.72
C LYS A 169 10.33 -5.42 -16.71
N MET A 170 9.18 -6.05 -16.98
CA MET A 170 8.02 -6.05 -16.09
C MET A 170 8.25 -6.88 -14.82
N HIS A 171 8.91 -8.04 -14.92
CA HIS A 171 9.27 -8.84 -13.75
C HIS A 171 10.23 -8.07 -12.83
N ILE A 172 11.25 -7.42 -13.39
CA ILE A 172 12.18 -6.58 -12.65
C ILE A 172 11.47 -5.43 -11.97
N HIS A 173 10.57 -4.73 -12.67
CA HIS A 173 9.73 -3.67 -12.13
C HIS A 173 8.91 -4.16 -10.93
N ASN A 174 8.18 -5.26 -11.08
CA ASN A 174 7.33 -5.80 -10.04
C ASN A 174 8.13 -6.27 -8.80
N ARG A 175 9.33 -6.84 -8.99
CA ARG A 175 10.24 -7.20 -7.89
C ARG A 175 10.69 -5.96 -7.12
N ALA A 176 11.04 -4.90 -7.84
CA ALA A 176 11.47 -3.64 -7.23
C ALA A 176 10.32 -2.95 -6.46
N LEU A 177 9.11 -2.91 -7.03
CA LEU A 177 7.91 -2.41 -6.34
C LEU A 177 7.63 -3.18 -5.06
N ARG A 178 7.66 -4.52 -5.14
CA ARG A 178 7.46 -5.40 -4.00
C ARG A 178 8.46 -5.13 -2.88
N PHE A 179 9.74 -4.95 -3.20
CA PHE A 179 10.76 -4.60 -2.24
C PHE A 179 10.48 -3.27 -1.54
N MET A 180 10.17 -2.23 -2.30
CA MET A 180 9.83 -0.91 -1.79
C MET A 180 8.63 -0.95 -0.83
N ILE A 181 7.57 -1.66 -1.21
CA ILE A 181 6.36 -1.78 -0.38
C ILE A 181 6.63 -2.57 0.90
N LYS A 182 7.41 -3.65 0.82
CA LYS A 182 7.80 -4.39 2.03
C LYS A 182 8.57 -3.48 3.00
N ARG A 183 9.43 -2.61 2.48
CA ARG A 183 10.13 -1.62 3.32
C ARG A 183 9.16 -0.66 3.98
N PHE A 184 8.26 -0.05 3.22
CA PHE A 184 7.23 0.84 3.78
C PHE A 184 6.36 0.14 4.84
N LEU A 185 5.89 -1.09 4.57
CA LEU A 185 5.10 -1.85 5.54
C LEU A 185 5.89 -2.17 6.80
N SER A 186 7.21 -2.35 6.71
CA SER A 186 8.07 -2.57 7.88
C SER A 186 8.13 -1.32 8.75
N ASP A 187 8.32 -0.16 8.14
CA ASP A 187 8.38 1.11 8.84
C ASP A 187 7.01 1.44 9.46
N LEU A 188 5.91 1.26 8.71
CA LEU A 188 4.55 1.41 9.22
C LEU A 188 4.24 0.48 10.40
N TRP A 189 4.63 -0.79 10.29
CA TRP A 189 4.44 -1.78 11.35
C TRP A 189 5.19 -1.40 12.63
N LEU A 190 6.45 -0.96 12.48
CA LEU A 190 7.29 -0.54 13.60
C LEU A 190 6.68 0.67 14.31
N GLU A 191 6.38 1.73 13.57
CA GLU A 191 5.79 2.96 14.14
C GLU A 191 4.45 2.68 14.81
N TRP A 192 3.58 1.90 14.16
CA TRP A 192 2.27 1.61 14.72
C TRP A 192 2.32 0.76 15.98
N ARG A 193 3.21 -0.24 16.05
CA ARG A 193 3.39 -1.02 17.28
C ARG A 193 4.02 -0.20 18.40
N THR A 194 4.92 0.71 18.06
CA THR A 194 5.50 1.65 19.03
C THR A 194 4.44 2.57 19.64
N LEU A 195 3.61 3.21 18.80
CA LEU A 195 2.49 4.05 19.26
C LEU A 195 1.47 3.25 20.09
N ALA A 196 1.16 2.05 19.70
CA ALA A 196 0.21 1.19 20.41
C ALA A 196 0.82 0.48 21.65
N ASN A 197 2.05 0.79 22.05
CA ASN A 197 2.79 0.14 23.15
C ASN A 197 2.79 -1.39 23.06
N LEU A 198 2.91 -1.94 21.84
CA LEU A 198 2.93 -3.38 21.58
C LEU A 198 4.38 -3.89 21.46
N PRO A 199 4.67 -5.14 21.87
CA PRO A 199 6.01 -5.72 21.75
C PRO A 199 6.50 -5.69 20.29
N ILE A 200 7.76 -5.29 20.09
CA ILE A 200 8.42 -5.29 18.79
C ILE A 200 9.37 -6.47 18.74
N SER A 201 9.11 -7.40 17.84
CA SER A 201 9.94 -8.60 17.62
C SER A 201 10.74 -8.47 16.34
N ALA A 202 11.87 -9.17 16.25
CA ALA A 202 12.58 -9.37 14.98
C ALA A 202 11.66 -10.06 13.95
N PRO A 203 11.94 -9.93 12.63
CA PRO A 203 11.23 -10.71 11.64
C PRO A 203 11.26 -12.21 11.98
N TYR A 204 10.14 -12.91 11.78
CA TYR A 204 9.98 -14.33 12.16
C TYR A 204 11.13 -15.23 11.70
N VAL A 205 11.65 -14.98 10.50
CA VAL A 205 12.77 -15.73 9.91
C VAL A 205 14.04 -15.60 10.74
N ILE A 206 14.27 -14.46 11.38
CA ILE A 206 15.42 -14.21 12.26
C ILE A 206 15.14 -14.73 13.65
N ASP A 207 13.96 -14.40 14.20
CA ASP A 207 13.59 -14.71 15.58
C ASP A 207 13.40 -16.22 15.83
N LYS A 208 12.83 -16.96 14.85
CA LYS A 208 12.48 -18.37 14.99
C LYS A 208 13.29 -19.33 14.13
N LEU A 209 13.84 -18.89 13.01
CA LEU A 209 14.60 -19.75 12.09
C LEU A 209 16.10 -19.50 12.12
N GLY A 210 16.60 -18.61 13.00
CA GLY A 210 18.02 -18.39 13.23
C GLY A 210 18.81 -17.82 12.03
N HIS A 211 18.13 -17.28 11.01
CA HIS A 211 18.82 -16.67 9.87
C HIS A 211 19.58 -15.42 10.29
N ALA A 212 20.86 -15.33 9.89
CA ALA A 212 21.68 -14.17 10.16
C ALA A 212 21.08 -12.88 9.61
N TYR A 213 21.07 -11.83 10.43
CA TYR A 213 20.62 -10.50 10.05
C TYR A 213 21.66 -9.85 9.15
N SER A 214 21.32 -9.51 7.93
CA SER A 214 22.20 -8.64 7.17
C SER A 214 22.10 -7.24 7.75
N GLU A 215 23.18 -6.72 8.31
CA GLU A 215 23.28 -5.43 9.04
C GLU A 215 22.80 -4.19 8.27
N LYS A 216 22.55 -4.32 6.97
CA LYS A 216 22.10 -3.23 6.10
C LYS A 216 20.61 -2.89 6.22
N GLU A 217 19.85 -3.63 7.00
CA GLU A 217 18.38 -3.42 7.16
C GLU A 217 17.97 -3.13 8.60
N THR A 218 18.67 -2.24 9.24
CA THR A 218 18.51 -1.95 10.67
C THR A 218 17.20 -1.24 10.99
N LEU A 219 16.11 -1.98 11.14
CA LEU A 219 14.90 -1.52 11.83
C LEU A 219 15.15 -1.25 13.32
N LEU A 220 16.17 -1.89 13.92
CA LEU A 220 16.50 -1.80 15.35
C LEU A 220 17.48 -0.67 15.70
N LYS A 221 18.26 -0.15 14.75
CA LYS A 221 19.17 0.99 15.01
C LYS A 221 18.44 2.31 15.30
N VAL A 222 17.20 2.44 14.87
CA VAL A 222 16.39 3.63 15.18
C VAL A 222 16.00 3.69 16.67
N LYS A 223 15.87 2.55 17.35
CA LYS A 223 15.56 2.53 18.79
C LYS A 223 16.75 2.93 19.69
N LYS A 224 17.97 2.58 19.35
CA LYS A 224 19.15 2.96 20.16
C LYS A 224 19.40 4.47 20.17
N LYS A 225 19.05 5.20 19.10
CA LYS A 225 19.19 6.66 19.06
C LYS A 225 18.08 7.44 19.78
N ARG A 226 16.89 6.85 20.02
CA ARG A 226 15.79 7.50 20.74
C ARG A 226 15.82 7.27 22.26
N ASN A 227 16.54 6.26 22.74
CA ASN A 227 16.69 5.98 24.18
C ASN A 227 17.97 6.59 24.80
N SER A 228 18.71 7.41 24.01
CA SER A 228 19.92 8.12 24.47
C SER A 228 19.75 9.64 24.46
N HIS A 229 18.49 10.10 24.56
CA HIS A 229 18.18 11.52 24.84
C HIS A 229 17.12 11.59 25.93
#